data_2f1d091c90b20b0652f590423b701820
#
_entry.id   2f1d091c90b20b0652f590423b701820
#
_cell.length_a   1.000
_cell.length_b   1.000
_cell.length_c   1.000
_cell.angle_alpha   90.00
_cell.angle_beta   90.00
_cell.angle_gamma   90.00
#
_symmetry.space_group_name_H-M   'P 1'
#
loop_
_entity.id
_entity.type
_entity.pdbx_description
1 polymer ?
#
loop_
_entity_poly.entity_id
_entity_poly.type
_entity_poly.pdbx_seq_one_letter_code
_entity_poly.pdbx_strand_id
1 'polypeptide(L)'
;MGRRRPPDRAPVLLNCFREVVGEVSSDRPVFIGGKSMGGRIASMLLNELSSSGAVRAGLCFGYPFHPFGQPSRVRTEHLEQLKAPLLILQGERDPMGCAEEVSRYDLKPPLQLQWIPDGDHSFKPRKRSGRTEEMNCDLAVELADQFMRAVLA
;
A
#
# COMPACT_ATOMS: atom_id res chain seq x y z
N MET A 1 -30.01 -4.83 12.30
CA MET A 1 -29.03 -4.34 11.33
C MET A 1 -28.01 -3.46 12.06
N GLY A 2 -26.77 -3.93 12.24
CA GLY A 2 -25.73 -3.15 12.92
C GLY A 2 -25.34 -1.92 12.09
N ARG A 3 -25.35 -0.73 12.69
CA ARG A 3 -24.80 0.46 12.05
C ARG A 3 -23.31 0.22 11.78
N ARG A 4 -22.87 0.36 10.52
CA ARG A 4 -21.44 0.38 10.18
C ARG A 4 -20.79 1.52 10.97
N ARG A 5 -19.89 1.18 11.87
CA ARG A 5 -19.06 2.17 12.56
C ARG A 5 -17.99 2.69 11.58
N PRO A 6 -17.66 3.99 11.60
CA PRO A 6 -16.49 4.49 10.90
C PRO A 6 -15.23 3.79 11.43
N PRO A 7 -14.16 3.68 10.63
CA PRO A 7 -12.90 3.14 11.11
C PRO A 7 -12.35 3.98 12.27
N ASP A 8 -11.60 3.33 13.14
CA ASP A 8 -10.92 3.99 14.24
C ASP A 8 -9.92 5.06 13.74
N ARG A 9 -9.56 5.99 14.62
CA ARG A 9 -8.56 7.02 14.31
C ARG A 9 -7.18 6.38 14.13
N ALA A 10 -6.33 7.03 13.33
CA ALA A 10 -4.99 6.52 13.00
C ALA A 10 -4.16 6.06 14.21
N PRO A 11 -4.10 6.75 15.37
CA PRO A 11 -3.35 6.27 16.52
C PRO A 11 -3.80 4.89 17.03
N VAL A 12 -5.10 4.62 17.06
CA VAL A 12 -5.65 3.32 17.48
C VAL A 12 -5.24 2.24 16.49
N LEU A 13 -5.35 2.52 15.19
CA LEU A 13 -4.96 1.57 14.14
C LEU A 13 -3.45 1.29 14.15
N LEU A 14 -2.62 2.31 14.35
CA LEU A 14 -1.17 2.15 14.48
C LEU A 14 -0.81 1.26 15.67
N ASN A 15 -1.43 1.46 16.82
CA ASN A 15 -1.19 0.62 17.99
C ASN A 15 -1.62 -0.83 17.74
N CYS A 16 -2.79 -1.05 17.15
CA CYS A 16 -3.25 -2.39 16.79
C CYS A 16 -2.26 -3.12 15.87
N PHE A 17 -1.71 -2.42 14.85
CA PHE A 17 -0.70 -3.01 13.98
C PHE A 17 0.60 -3.36 14.73
N ARG A 18 1.05 -2.51 15.67
CA ARG A 18 2.23 -2.79 16.52
C ARG A 18 2.03 -4.03 17.37
N GLU A 19 0.88 -4.13 18.04
CA GLU A 19 0.52 -5.27 18.89
C GLU A 19 0.52 -6.57 18.09
N VAL A 20 -0.17 -6.60 16.93
CA VAL A 20 -0.22 -7.78 16.06
C VAL A 20 1.17 -8.18 15.55
N VAL A 21 1.99 -7.23 15.12
CA VAL A 21 3.36 -7.52 14.66
C VAL A 21 4.22 -8.06 15.82
N GLY A 22 4.03 -7.53 17.04
CA GLY A 22 4.73 -8.00 18.23
C GLY A 22 4.39 -9.44 18.63
N GLU A 23 3.20 -9.92 18.28
CA GLU A 23 2.76 -11.30 18.53
C GLU A 23 3.21 -12.30 17.44
N VAL A 24 3.67 -11.79 16.29
CA VAL A 24 4.14 -12.65 15.19
C VAL A 24 5.52 -13.19 15.50
N SER A 25 5.65 -14.53 15.49
CA SER A 25 6.95 -15.20 15.70
C SER A 25 7.96 -14.82 14.62
N SER A 26 9.19 -14.51 15.02
CA SER A 26 10.24 -13.94 14.18
C SER A 26 11.16 -14.95 13.50
N ASP A 27 10.84 -16.23 13.48
CA ASP A 27 11.62 -17.29 12.81
C ASP A 27 11.48 -17.25 11.28
N ARG A 28 10.58 -16.43 10.76
CA ARG A 28 10.37 -16.19 9.32
C ARG A 28 10.38 -14.70 9.00
N PRO A 29 10.77 -14.33 7.75
CA PRO A 29 10.67 -12.94 7.31
C PRO A 29 9.21 -12.47 7.32
N VAL A 30 8.95 -11.33 7.96
CA VAL A 30 7.63 -10.73 8.05
C VAL A 30 7.55 -9.52 7.12
N PHE A 31 6.44 -9.43 6.39
CA PHE A 31 6.05 -8.27 5.59
C PHE A 31 4.79 -7.66 6.18
N ILE A 32 4.71 -6.33 6.17
CA ILE A 32 3.52 -5.61 6.64
C ILE A 32 2.80 -4.97 5.46
N GLY A 33 1.49 -5.05 5.41
CA GLY A 33 0.80 -4.45 4.26
C GLY A 33 -0.71 -4.43 4.39
N GLY A 34 -1.35 -4.00 3.33
CA GLY A 34 -2.79 -4.01 3.25
C GLY A 34 -3.35 -3.23 2.07
N LYS A 35 -4.66 -3.31 1.93
CA LYS A 35 -5.41 -2.56 0.94
C LYS A 35 -5.81 -1.20 1.48
N SER A 36 -5.69 -0.15 0.65
CA SER A 36 -6.20 1.19 0.94
C SER A 36 -5.70 1.72 2.30
N MET A 37 -6.59 1.99 3.22
CA MET A 37 -6.26 2.46 4.57
C MET A 37 -5.29 1.51 5.30
N GLY A 38 -5.45 0.19 5.16
CA GLY A 38 -4.55 -0.79 5.78
C GLY A 38 -3.11 -0.65 5.28
N GLY A 39 -2.91 -0.50 3.97
CA GLY A 39 -1.61 -0.23 3.37
C GLY A 39 -1.00 1.10 3.84
N ARG A 40 -1.83 2.15 3.96
CA ARG A 40 -1.38 3.42 4.48
C ARG A 40 -0.92 3.32 5.95
N ILE A 41 -1.67 2.66 6.82
CA ILE A 41 -1.28 2.45 8.22
C ILE A 41 0.02 1.64 8.30
N ALA A 42 0.14 0.56 7.52
CA ALA A 42 1.36 -0.23 7.43
C ALA A 42 2.57 0.61 7.01
N SER A 43 2.42 1.45 5.98
CA SER A 43 3.52 2.32 5.50
C SER A 43 3.96 3.36 6.52
N MET A 44 3.05 3.87 7.37
CA MET A 44 3.38 4.81 8.44
C MET A 44 4.22 4.18 9.56
N LEU A 45 4.12 2.86 9.76
CA LEU A 45 4.90 2.12 10.76
C LEU A 45 6.17 1.49 10.20
N LEU A 46 6.34 1.50 8.89
CA LEU A 46 7.34 0.69 8.21
C LEU A 46 8.77 1.00 8.67
N ASN A 47 9.14 2.26 8.81
CA ASN A 47 10.48 2.63 9.29
C ASN A 47 10.73 2.13 10.73
N GLU A 48 9.76 2.30 11.62
CA GLU A 48 9.84 1.85 13.02
C GLU A 48 10.02 0.33 13.10
N LEU A 49 9.13 -0.42 12.46
CA LEU A 49 9.10 -1.88 12.52
C LEU A 49 10.27 -2.53 11.77
N SER A 50 10.76 -1.90 10.71
CA SER A 50 11.94 -2.37 10.00
C SER A 50 13.23 -2.11 10.80
N SER A 51 13.33 -0.95 11.46
CA SER A 51 14.48 -0.62 12.31
C SER A 51 14.63 -1.56 13.50
N SER A 52 13.54 -2.06 14.05
CA SER A 52 13.55 -3.07 15.11
C SER A 52 13.82 -4.50 14.59
N GLY A 53 13.89 -4.71 13.28
CA GLY A 53 14.00 -6.03 12.66
C GLY A 53 12.71 -6.84 12.62
N ALA A 54 11.59 -6.28 13.10
CA ALA A 54 10.30 -6.97 13.15
C ALA A 54 9.70 -7.23 11.75
N VAL A 55 9.96 -6.33 10.78
CA VAL A 55 9.49 -6.51 9.40
C VAL A 55 10.61 -6.24 8.39
N ARG A 56 10.52 -6.85 7.20
CA ARG A 56 11.48 -6.69 6.11
C ARG A 56 11.10 -5.58 5.15
N ALA A 57 9.83 -5.49 4.79
CA ALA A 57 9.32 -4.52 3.83
C ALA A 57 7.80 -4.33 3.98
N GLY A 58 7.26 -3.35 3.24
CA GLY A 58 5.83 -3.07 3.16
C GLY A 58 5.23 -3.31 1.79
N LEU A 59 3.92 -3.60 1.76
CA LEU A 59 3.12 -3.73 0.53
C LEU A 59 1.81 -2.96 0.67
N CYS A 60 1.48 -2.14 -0.31
CA CYS A 60 0.22 -1.41 -0.39
C CYS A 60 -0.52 -1.75 -1.69
N PHE A 61 -1.79 -2.11 -1.56
CA PHE A 61 -2.69 -2.38 -2.68
C PHE A 61 -3.71 -1.26 -2.78
N GLY A 62 -3.58 -0.37 -3.77
CA GLY A 62 -4.40 0.82 -3.90
C GLY A 62 -4.14 1.83 -2.77
N TYR A 63 -3.01 2.51 -2.80
CA TYR A 63 -2.66 3.50 -1.77
C TYR A 63 -3.54 4.76 -1.90
N PRO A 64 -4.18 5.24 -0.81
CA PRO A 64 -5.00 6.44 -0.85
C PRO A 64 -4.12 7.69 -0.71
N PHE A 65 -3.51 8.15 -1.79
CA PHE A 65 -2.65 9.34 -1.82
C PHE A 65 -3.36 10.60 -1.31
N HIS A 66 -4.68 10.63 -1.41
CA HIS A 66 -5.56 11.61 -0.76
C HIS A 66 -6.93 10.96 -0.48
N PRO A 67 -7.79 11.56 0.35
CA PRO A 67 -9.16 11.10 0.52
C PRO A 67 -9.95 11.26 -0.80
N PHE A 68 -10.91 10.39 -1.02
CA PHE A 68 -11.80 10.48 -2.17
C PHE A 68 -12.40 11.89 -2.29
N GLY A 69 -12.29 12.50 -3.48
CA GLY A 69 -12.81 13.83 -3.75
C GLY A 69 -12.06 15.00 -3.06
N GLN A 70 -10.86 14.75 -2.47
CA GLN A 70 -10.07 15.77 -1.78
C GLN A 70 -8.59 15.73 -2.24
N PRO A 71 -8.28 15.99 -3.52
CA PRO A 71 -6.93 15.85 -4.06
C PRO A 71 -5.90 16.79 -3.42
N SER A 72 -6.34 17.91 -2.83
CA SER A 72 -5.45 18.84 -2.12
C SER A 72 -4.94 18.30 -0.77
N ARG A 73 -5.56 17.24 -0.21
CA ARG A 73 -5.16 16.62 1.06
C ARG A 73 -4.19 15.48 0.85
N VAL A 74 -3.03 15.78 0.30
CA VAL A 74 -2.00 14.78 0.00
C VAL A 74 -1.49 14.08 1.26
N ARG A 75 -1.15 12.79 1.14
CA ARG A 75 -0.76 11.89 2.22
C ARG A 75 0.57 11.19 1.92
N THR A 76 1.57 11.96 1.44
CA THR A 76 2.88 11.45 1.04
C THR A 76 4.00 11.77 2.02
N GLU A 77 3.79 12.67 2.98
CA GLU A 77 4.81 13.20 3.87
C GLU A 77 5.71 12.11 4.49
N HIS A 78 5.13 11.02 5.01
CA HIS A 78 5.90 9.92 5.59
C HIS A 78 6.56 9.02 4.53
N LEU A 79 6.05 9.01 3.30
CA LEU A 79 6.62 8.25 2.18
C LEU A 79 7.94 8.86 1.69
N GLU A 80 8.09 10.16 1.78
CA GLU A 80 9.32 10.89 1.43
C GLU A 80 10.48 10.59 2.39
N GLN A 81 10.17 10.09 3.58
CA GLN A 81 11.13 9.77 4.64
C GLN A 81 11.37 8.26 4.80
N LEU A 82 10.89 7.43 3.87
CA LEU A 82 11.06 5.99 3.95
C LEU A 82 12.54 5.58 3.86
N LYS A 83 12.90 4.65 4.74
CA LYS A 83 14.21 3.99 4.78
C LYS A 83 14.12 2.50 4.48
N ALA A 84 12.96 1.92 4.68
CA ALA A 84 12.68 0.52 4.43
C ALA A 84 11.95 0.33 3.09
N PRO A 85 12.14 -0.80 2.40
CA PRO A 85 11.51 -1.06 1.12
C PRO A 85 9.98 -1.07 1.22
N LEU A 86 9.31 -0.38 0.30
CA LEU A 86 7.86 -0.34 0.17
C LEU A 86 7.47 -0.53 -1.29
N LEU A 87 6.58 -1.48 -1.56
CA LEU A 87 5.91 -1.60 -2.85
C LEU A 87 4.50 -1.02 -2.76
N ILE A 88 4.16 -0.10 -3.65
CA ILE A 88 2.79 0.35 -3.88
C ILE A 88 2.33 -0.17 -5.25
N LEU A 89 1.28 -0.98 -5.25
CA LEU A 89 0.56 -1.42 -6.44
C LEU A 89 -0.66 -0.50 -6.59
N GLN A 90 -0.71 0.29 -7.66
CA GLN A 90 -1.70 1.35 -7.83
C GLN A 90 -2.45 1.21 -9.16
N GLY A 91 -3.77 1.33 -9.13
CA GLY A 91 -4.56 1.39 -10.35
C GLY A 91 -4.32 2.71 -11.11
N GLU A 92 -4.08 2.64 -12.43
CA GLU A 92 -3.81 3.84 -13.24
C GLU A 92 -4.92 4.91 -13.15
N ARG A 93 -6.16 4.48 -12.87
CA ARG A 93 -7.34 5.33 -12.76
C ARG A 93 -7.89 5.43 -11.34
N ASP A 94 -7.09 5.10 -10.34
CA ASP A 94 -7.53 5.19 -8.95
C ASP A 94 -7.95 6.64 -8.61
N PRO A 95 -9.20 6.88 -8.19
CA PRO A 95 -9.68 8.23 -7.87
C PRO A 95 -9.07 8.82 -6.58
N MET A 96 -8.22 8.07 -5.87
CA MET A 96 -7.45 8.53 -4.71
C MET A 96 -5.95 8.65 -5.02
N GLY A 97 -5.59 8.78 -6.31
CA GLY A 97 -4.24 8.94 -6.82
C GLY A 97 -4.06 8.22 -8.14
N CYS A 98 -4.48 8.84 -9.26
CA CYS A 98 -4.28 8.30 -10.59
C CYS A 98 -2.86 8.54 -11.10
N ALA A 99 -2.48 7.87 -12.21
CA ALA A 99 -1.13 7.92 -12.74
C ALA A 99 -0.66 9.34 -13.06
N GLU A 100 -1.52 10.16 -13.66
CA GLU A 100 -1.21 11.56 -13.99
C GLU A 100 -0.94 12.40 -12.74
N GLU A 101 -1.71 12.21 -11.69
CA GLU A 101 -1.58 12.95 -10.44
C GLU A 101 -0.32 12.53 -9.67
N VAL A 102 -0.15 11.22 -9.47
CA VAL A 102 0.95 10.68 -8.67
C VAL A 102 2.32 10.89 -9.32
N SER A 103 2.37 11.03 -10.65
CA SER A 103 3.62 11.40 -11.36
C SER A 103 4.21 12.75 -10.93
N ARG A 104 3.43 13.59 -10.25
CA ARG A 104 3.86 14.89 -9.73
C ARG A 104 4.42 14.83 -8.31
N TYR A 105 4.31 13.68 -7.63
CA TYR A 105 4.81 13.49 -6.28
C TYR A 105 6.29 13.05 -6.31
N ASP A 106 7.07 13.55 -5.36
CA ASP A 106 8.50 13.22 -5.23
C ASP A 106 8.68 11.89 -4.49
N LEU A 107 8.22 10.80 -5.10
CA LEU A 107 8.36 9.45 -4.55
C LEU A 107 9.70 8.85 -4.98
N LYS A 108 10.54 8.50 -4.00
CA LYS A 108 11.92 8.04 -4.23
C LYS A 108 12.17 6.64 -3.64
N PRO A 109 13.21 5.94 -4.12
CA PRO A 109 13.68 4.73 -3.45
C PRO A 109 13.92 4.98 -1.96
N PRO A 110 13.63 4.00 -1.08
CA PRO A 110 13.32 2.60 -1.39
C PRO A 110 11.85 2.31 -1.70
N LEU A 111 11.01 3.33 -1.96
CA LEU A 111 9.65 3.14 -2.44
C LEU A 111 9.66 2.75 -3.93
N GLN A 112 8.93 1.70 -4.26
CA GLN A 112 8.65 1.26 -5.62
C GLN A 112 7.15 1.42 -5.89
N LEU A 113 6.81 2.03 -7.03
CA LEU A 113 5.43 2.19 -7.49
C LEU A 113 5.25 1.40 -8.78
N GLN A 114 4.26 0.52 -8.80
CA GLN A 114 3.89 -0.28 -9.96
C GLN A 114 2.43 -0.03 -10.33
N TRP A 115 2.19 0.21 -11.60
CA TRP A 115 0.86 0.53 -12.10
C TRP A 115 0.11 -0.72 -12.54
N ILE A 116 -1.16 -0.81 -12.15
CA ILE A 116 -2.08 -1.84 -12.60
C ILE A 116 -2.90 -1.27 -13.75
N PRO A 117 -2.75 -1.80 -14.98
CA PRO A 117 -3.30 -1.20 -16.20
C PRO A 117 -4.80 -1.01 -16.17
N ASP A 118 -5.25 0.20 -16.48
CA ASP A 118 -6.64 0.65 -16.49
C ASP A 118 -7.42 0.34 -15.18
N GLY A 119 -6.72 -0.01 -14.09
CA GLY A 119 -7.31 -0.35 -12.79
C GLY A 119 -7.88 0.88 -12.06
N ASP A 120 -8.99 0.70 -11.37
CA ASP A 120 -9.50 1.64 -10.36
C ASP A 120 -8.86 1.34 -8.99
N HIS A 121 -9.41 1.90 -7.89
CA HIS A 121 -8.94 1.64 -6.52
C HIS A 121 -8.95 0.17 -6.09
N SER A 122 -9.69 -0.69 -6.78
CA SER A 122 -9.75 -2.13 -6.57
C SER A 122 -9.14 -2.93 -7.74
N PHE A 123 -8.38 -2.24 -8.61
CA PHE A 123 -7.75 -2.80 -9.82
C PHE A 123 -8.72 -3.21 -10.91
N LYS A 124 -10.00 -2.84 -10.80
CA LYS A 124 -11.03 -3.17 -11.78
C LYS A 124 -10.85 -2.31 -13.04
N PRO A 125 -10.61 -2.94 -14.20
CA PRO A 125 -10.47 -2.23 -15.46
C PRO A 125 -11.84 -1.92 -16.09
N ARG A 126 -11.86 -0.98 -17.03
CA ARG A 126 -13.03 -0.73 -17.87
C ARG A 126 -13.18 -1.84 -18.91
N LYS A 127 -14.40 -2.15 -19.31
CA LYS A 127 -14.69 -3.17 -20.36
C LYS A 127 -13.90 -2.94 -21.66
N ARG A 128 -13.72 -1.68 -22.05
CA ARG A 128 -13.00 -1.29 -23.28
C ARG A 128 -11.48 -1.53 -23.24
N SER A 129 -10.90 -1.79 -22.08
CA SER A 129 -9.45 -2.02 -21.95
C SER A 129 -9.02 -3.41 -22.47
N GLY A 130 -9.96 -4.33 -22.65
CA GLY A 130 -9.67 -5.72 -23.00
C GLY A 130 -9.10 -6.55 -21.84
N ARG A 131 -9.00 -5.97 -20.64
CA ARG A 131 -8.54 -6.66 -19.43
C ARG A 131 -9.71 -7.05 -18.52
N THR A 132 -9.50 -8.04 -17.68
CA THR A 132 -10.42 -8.44 -16.63
C THR A 132 -9.88 -8.04 -15.26
N GLU A 133 -10.73 -8.00 -14.24
CA GLU A 133 -10.34 -7.79 -12.85
C GLU A 133 -9.39 -8.89 -12.37
N GLU A 134 -9.64 -10.13 -12.75
CA GLU A 134 -8.79 -11.29 -12.47
C GLU A 134 -7.38 -11.09 -13.02
N MET A 135 -7.24 -10.74 -14.31
CA MET A 135 -5.91 -10.43 -14.92
C MET A 135 -5.13 -9.35 -14.17
N ASN A 136 -5.82 -8.34 -13.65
CA ASN A 136 -5.18 -7.28 -12.88
C ASN A 136 -4.82 -7.74 -11.46
N CYS A 137 -5.63 -8.58 -10.83
CA CYS A 137 -5.30 -9.18 -9.54
C CYS A 137 -4.12 -10.13 -9.65
N ASP A 138 -4.07 -10.98 -10.68
CA ASP A 138 -2.96 -11.89 -10.94
C ASP A 138 -1.65 -11.13 -11.14
N LEU A 139 -1.69 -10.05 -11.94
CA LEU A 139 -0.53 -9.17 -12.12
C LEU A 139 -0.08 -8.55 -10.77
N ALA A 140 -1.03 -8.11 -9.94
CA ALA A 140 -0.70 -7.54 -8.63
C ALA A 140 -0.04 -8.57 -7.70
N VAL A 141 -0.51 -9.82 -7.72
CA VAL A 141 0.09 -10.93 -6.96
C VAL A 141 1.48 -11.25 -7.47
N GLU A 142 1.68 -11.32 -8.79
CA GLU A 142 2.98 -11.58 -9.39
C GLU A 142 4.00 -10.50 -9.02
N LEU A 143 3.65 -9.22 -9.14
CA LEU A 143 4.51 -8.10 -8.77
C LEU A 143 4.84 -8.09 -7.27
N ALA A 144 3.88 -8.44 -6.41
CA ALA A 144 4.12 -8.57 -4.98
C ALA A 144 5.09 -9.72 -4.65
N ASP A 145 4.94 -10.89 -5.29
CA ASP A 145 5.85 -12.03 -5.10
C ASP A 145 7.27 -11.69 -5.56
N GLN A 146 7.42 -11.08 -6.75
CA GLN A 146 8.71 -10.63 -7.27
C GLN A 146 9.41 -9.66 -6.30
N PHE A 147 8.66 -8.68 -5.79
CA PHE A 147 9.20 -7.73 -4.82
C PHE A 147 9.64 -8.41 -3.52
N MET A 148 8.80 -9.28 -2.95
CA MET A 148 9.14 -10.00 -1.71
C MET A 148 10.38 -10.87 -1.88
N ARG A 149 10.51 -11.60 -3.00
CA ARG A 149 11.71 -12.39 -3.32
C ARG A 149 12.95 -11.52 -3.44
N ALA A 150 12.85 -10.37 -4.11
CA ALA A 150 13.97 -9.44 -4.26
C ALA A 150 14.44 -8.85 -2.92
N VAL A 151 13.53 -8.61 -1.97
CA VAL A 151 13.87 -8.15 -0.61
C VAL A 151 14.56 -9.24 0.21
N LEU A 152 14.32 -10.51 -0.08
CA LEU A 152 14.88 -11.66 0.65
C LEU A 152 16.19 -12.20 0.06
N ALA A 153 16.52 -11.79 -1.17
CA ALA A 153 17.75 -12.20 -1.86
C ALA A 153 18.98 -11.49 -1.32
#